data_6efcc9f97ca35db2ac3429dd9c6471ca
#
_entry.id   6efcc9f97ca35db2ac3429dd9c6471ca
#
_cell.length_a   1.000
_cell.length_b   1.000
_cell.length_c   1.000
_cell.angle_alpha   90.00
_cell.angle_beta   90.00
_cell.angle_gamma   90.00
#
_symmetry.space_group_name_H-M   'P 1'
#
loop_
_entity.id
_entity.type
_entity.pdbx_description
1 polymer ?
#
loop_
_entity_poly.entity_id
_entity_poly.type
_entity_poly.pdbx_seq_one_letter_code
_entity_poly.pdbx_strand_id
1 'polypeptide(L)'
;MPLIPLNIPAGQYRNGTEYQSQGRWRDANLVRWHEGALRPVAGWRQRGSVDISGVVRTIIAWEDNSNNRRVAFGTHNKLFAMTAGNAVTDITPVGFVAGNVDASAFTGYGSAPYSGGLYGVPSQDQGANTPATTWSLENWGEYLLGCTADDGKIYEWQLNSATPAAELSNAPIDCSGMMVTEERFVFAFGAGGNARKVAWSDREDNNTWTPAATNEAGDIEIQTNGVILKGMRTRGQSLILTDQDAHTATYSGPPYVYGFERVGTSCGLIAANAAATIDEGVVWMGQRSFFSYSGGAVADLPCEVSDYVFSDMNNDQKSKVHAVVNNQFGEIWWFYPSGSSTECDRYVAFDYNEKVWMTGEISRTAGVDRGVFRQPMWIAPDGILYEQEIGFNYGTQTPFAETGPIAIGVGEQVMSVRGMIPDEKTLGDVSATFKTRFYPTGAESNYGPYTMSNPTSLRFTGRQIRMRVSGDSQSDWRVGIMRLDAVAGGRR
;
A
#
# COMPACT_ATOMS: atom_id res chain seq x y z
N MET A 1 38.86 13.49 -23.64
CA MET A 1 37.91 12.63 -24.33
C MET A 1 36.51 13.05 -23.91
N PRO A 2 35.50 12.87 -24.75
CA PRO A 2 34.15 13.27 -24.34
C PRO A 2 33.66 12.36 -23.22
N LEU A 3 33.22 12.95 -22.11
CA LEU A 3 32.55 12.27 -21.05
C LEU A 3 31.12 11.93 -21.50
N ILE A 4 30.70 10.68 -21.34
CA ILE A 4 29.36 10.22 -21.70
C ILE A 4 28.44 10.39 -20.48
N PRO A 5 27.45 11.28 -20.52
CA PRO A 5 26.49 11.41 -19.43
C PRO A 5 25.55 10.20 -19.38
N LEU A 6 25.35 9.63 -18.19
CA LEU A 6 24.34 8.62 -17.91
C LEU A 6 23.06 9.35 -17.46
N ASN A 7 22.27 9.76 -18.42
CA ASN A 7 21.00 10.41 -18.15
C ASN A 7 19.89 9.37 -18.01
N ILE A 8 19.60 8.97 -16.77
CA ILE A 8 18.61 7.93 -16.44
C ILE A 8 17.39 8.63 -15.85
N PRO A 9 16.21 8.55 -16.50
CA PRO A 9 15.00 9.15 -15.98
C PRO A 9 14.65 8.64 -14.59
N ALA A 10 13.99 9.47 -13.78
CA ALA A 10 13.45 9.10 -12.48
C ALA A 10 12.40 7.99 -12.59
N GLY A 11 12.24 7.21 -11.52
CA GLY A 11 11.28 6.12 -11.44
C GLY A 11 11.78 4.80 -12.01
N GLN A 12 11.14 3.72 -11.59
CA GLN A 12 11.43 2.37 -12.06
C GLN A 12 10.57 1.99 -13.26
N TYR A 13 11.15 1.19 -14.14
CA TYR A 13 10.45 0.54 -15.25
C TYR A 13 10.73 -0.97 -15.20
N ARG A 14 9.72 -1.77 -14.84
CA ARG A 14 9.84 -3.24 -14.73
C ARG A 14 8.82 -4.01 -15.58
N ASN A 15 8.04 -3.32 -16.41
CA ASN A 15 7.12 -3.98 -17.33
C ASN A 15 7.88 -4.66 -18.46
N GLY A 16 7.40 -5.82 -18.89
CA GLY A 16 7.93 -6.58 -20.00
C GLY A 16 9.35 -7.11 -19.80
N THR A 17 10.13 -7.15 -20.89
CA THR A 17 11.46 -7.74 -20.90
C THR A 17 12.52 -6.81 -20.30
N GLU A 18 13.67 -7.38 -19.91
CA GLU A 18 14.80 -6.59 -19.41
C GLU A 18 15.25 -5.53 -20.43
N TYR A 19 15.18 -5.82 -21.71
CA TYR A 19 15.59 -4.91 -22.76
C TYR A 19 14.68 -3.68 -22.92
N GLN A 20 13.40 -3.83 -22.56
CA GLN A 20 12.44 -2.70 -22.56
C GLN A 20 12.76 -1.66 -21.47
N SER A 21 13.50 -2.06 -20.43
CA SER A 21 14.02 -1.15 -19.41
C SER A 21 15.37 -0.50 -19.76
N GLN A 22 15.80 -0.56 -21.03
CA GLN A 22 17.05 0.03 -21.45
C GLN A 22 17.13 1.53 -21.12
N GLY A 23 18.20 1.93 -20.42
CA GLY A 23 18.39 3.31 -20.01
C GLY A 23 17.43 3.81 -18.94
N ARG A 24 16.72 2.91 -18.25
CA ARG A 24 15.81 3.21 -17.13
C ARG A 24 16.28 2.50 -15.87
N TRP A 25 15.83 2.93 -14.71
CA TRP A 25 15.99 2.19 -13.49
C TRP A 25 15.08 0.96 -13.51
N ARG A 26 15.62 -0.23 -13.24
CA ARG A 26 14.87 -1.48 -13.30
C ARG A 26 14.60 -2.07 -11.92
N ASP A 27 15.59 -2.02 -11.03
CA ASP A 27 15.47 -2.58 -9.69
C ASP A 27 15.87 -1.55 -8.64
N ALA A 28 15.18 -1.54 -7.52
CA ALA A 28 15.50 -0.65 -6.41
C ALA A 28 14.97 -1.19 -5.10
N ASN A 29 15.52 -0.71 -4.01
CA ASN A 29 15.00 -0.94 -2.67
C ASN A 29 15.31 0.27 -1.78
N LEU A 30 14.33 0.74 -1.01
CA LEU A 30 14.45 1.80 -0.02
C LEU A 30 15.04 3.11 -0.58
N VAL A 31 14.72 3.42 -1.83
CA VAL A 31 15.07 4.68 -2.47
C VAL A 31 13.85 5.36 -3.07
N ARG A 32 13.95 6.66 -3.22
CA ARG A 32 12.96 7.51 -3.91
C ARG A 32 13.65 8.45 -4.88
N TRP A 33 12.88 8.94 -5.84
CA TRP A 33 13.26 10.07 -6.67
C TRP A 33 12.51 11.29 -6.17
N HIS A 34 13.24 12.34 -5.89
CA HIS A 34 12.66 13.58 -5.40
C HIS A 34 13.46 14.76 -5.96
N GLU A 35 12.75 15.70 -6.58
CA GLU A 35 13.39 16.84 -7.29
C GLU A 35 14.43 16.37 -8.32
N GLY A 36 14.14 15.28 -9.02
CA GLY A 36 15.01 14.70 -10.05
C GLY A 36 16.25 13.96 -9.53
N ALA A 37 16.51 13.93 -8.23
CA ALA A 37 17.63 13.21 -7.63
C ALA A 37 17.18 11.86 -7.04
N LEU A 38 18.03 10.83 -7.22
CA LEU A 38 17.91 9.57 -6.50
C LEU A 38 18.43 9.76 -5.07
N ARG A 39 17.62 9.39 -4.08
CA ARG A 39 17.98 9.46 -2.66
C ARG A 39 17.38 8.30 -1.88
N PRO A 40 17.93 7.96 -0.70
CA PRO A 40 17.31 6.95 0.17
C PRO A 40 15.97 7.45 0.72
N VAL A 41 15.02 6.55 0.91
CA VAL A 41 13.90 6.76 1.81
C VAL A 41 14.47 6.95 3.21
N ALA A 42 13.95 7.83 4.02
CA ALA A 42 14.42 7.91 5.39
C ALA A 42 14.14 6.63 6.16
N GLY A 43 14.95 6.35 7.17
CA GLY A 43 14.86 5.15 7.97
C GLY A 43 13.67 5.15 8.93
N TRP A 44 13.70 4.25 9.89
CA TRP A 44 12.66 4.12 10.91
C TRP A 44 13.24 3.89 12.29
N ARG A 45 12.47 4.28 13.29
CA ARG A 45 12.79 4.09 14.69
C ARG A 45 11.68 3.34 15.37
N GLN A 46 12.02 2.33 16.15
CA GLN A 46 11.05 1.64 16.99
C GLN A 46 10.44 2.63 18.01
N ARG A 47 9.12 2.73 18.04
CA ARG A 47 8.38 3.52 19.02
C ARG A 47 8.10 2.72 20.30
N GLY A 48 7.86 1.45 20.18
CA GLY A 48 7.59 0.50 21.25
C GLY A 48 7.22 -0.85 20.71
N SER A 49 7.16 -1.87 21.56
CA SER A 49 6.47 -3.11 21.24
C SER A 49 5.03 -2.96 21.70
N VAL A 50 4.11 -3.26 20.80
CA VAL A 50 2.70 -3.36 21.14
C VAL A 50 2.46 -4.81 21.51
N ASP A 51 2.27 -5.12 22.80
CA ASP A 51 1.94 -6.46 23.25
C ASP A 51 0.47 -6.75 22.90
N ILE A 52 0.27 -7.23 21.68
CA ILE A 52 -1.03 -7.52 21.10
C ILE A 52 -1.07 -8.97 20.62
N SER A 53 -2.22 -9.59 20.77
CA SER A 53 -2.45 -10.91 20.13
C SER A 53 -2.88 -10.74 18.69
N GLY A 54 -2.29 -11.53 17.79
CA GLY A 54 -2.57 -11.48 16.37
C GLY A 54 -1.75 -10.45 15.61
N VAL A 55 -1.89 -10.43 14.29
CA VAL A 55 -1.22 -9.49 13.39
C VAL A 55 -2.14 -8.30 13.17
N VAL A 56 -1.63 -7.08 13.37
CA VAL A 56 -2.40 -5.85 13.11
C VAL A 56 -2.63 -5.69 11.61
N ARG A 57 -3.89 -5.49 11.23
CA ARG A 57 -4.32 -5.30 9.83
C ARG A 57 -4.87 -3.91 9.53
N THR A 58 -5.24 -3.19 10.58
CA THR A 58 -5.76 -1.82 10.44
C THR A 58 -5.29 -0.99 11.63
N ILE A 59 -4.92 0.25 11.36
CA ILE A 59 -4.51 1.24 12.36
C ILE A 59 -5.20 2.57 12.05
N ILE A 60 -5.66 3.25 13.09
CA ILE A 60 -6.16 4.62 13.01
C ILE A 60 -5.57 5.44 14.15
N ALA A 61 -5.27 6.70 13.89
CA ALA A 61 -4.77 7.64 14.90
C ALA A 61 -5.61 8.90 14.91
N TRP A 62 -6.00 9.37 16.11
CA TRP A 62 -6.81 10.58 16.28
C TRP A 62 -6.50 11.29 17.60
N GLU A 63 -7.04 12.47 17.76
CA GLU A 63 -6.98 13.26 18.98
C GLU A 63 -8.40 13.43 19.52
N ASP A 64 -8.60 13.19 20.81
CA ASP A 64 -9.89 13.39 21.46
C ASP A 64 -10.11 14.88 21.83
N ASN A 65 -11.32 15.25 22.25
CA ASN A 65 -11.67 16.63 22.61
C ASN A 65 -10.87 17.19 23.79
N SER A 66 -10.16 16.33 24.50
CA SER A 66 -9.25 16.70 25.59
C SER A 66 -7.78 16.80 25.15
N ASN A 67 -7.52 16.79 23.84
CA ASN A 67 -6.19 16.80 23.21
C ASN A 67 -5.33 15.55 23.55
N ASN A 68 -5.94 14.43 23.94
CA ASN A 68 -5.21 13.19 24.11
C ASN A 68 -5.08 12.47 22.78
N ARG A 69 -3.86 12.14 22.40
CA ARG A 69 -3.57 11.39 21.19
C ARG A 69 -3.77 9.91 21.43
N ARG A 70 -4.49 9.29 20.51
CA ARG A 70 -4.86 7.88 20.59
C ARG A 70 -4.55 7.17 19.28
N VAL A 71 -4.32 5.87 19.38
CA VAL A 71 -4.16 4.98 18.25
C VAL A 71 -4.99 3.74 18.53
N ALA A 72 -5.73 3.23 17.53
CA ALA A 72 -6.37 1.94 17.64
C ALA A 72 -5.80 0.96 16.63
N PHE A 73 -5.78 -0.31 17.03
CA PHE A 73 -5.24 -1.43 16.25
C PHE A 73 -6.28 -2.55 16.15
N GLY A 74 -6.60 -2.95 14.95
CA GLY A 74 -7.47 -4.10 14.69
C GLY A 74 -6.66 -5.32 14.24
N THR A 75 -6.84 -6.46 14.90
CA THR A 75 -6.31 -7.76 14.53
C THR A 75 -7.46 -8.70 14.15
N HIS A 76 -7.17 -9.91 13.67
CA HIS A 76 -8.22 -10.88 13.34
C HIS A 76 -9.08 -11.28 14.55
N ASN A 77 -8.59 -11.16 15.77
CA ASN A 77 -9.27 -11.65 16.97
C ASN A 77 -9.49 -10.59 18.05
N LYS A 78 -8.94 -9.38 17.89
CA LYS A 78 -9.01 -8.33 18.93
C LYS A 78 -8.99 -6.92 18.39
N LEU A 79 -9.45 -6.00 19.23
CA LEU A 79 -9.34 -4.56 19.05
C LEU A 79 -8.60 -3.95 20.24
N PHE A 80 -7.59 -3.12 19.96
CA PHE A 80 -6.77 -2.47 20.96
C PHE A 80 -6.78 -0.95 20.80
N ALA A 81 -6.64 -0.24 21.89
CA ALA A 81 -6.38 1.19 21.90
C ALA A 81 -5.06 1.49 22.62
N MET A 82 -4.31 2.46 22.12
CA MET A 82 -3.04 2.91 22.69
C MET A 82 -3.07 4.42 22.94
N THR A 83 -2.53 4.84 24.06
CA THR A 83 -2.32 6.25 24.39
C THR A 83 -1.01 6.78 23.81
N ALA A 84 -0.82 8.11 23.82
CA ALA A 84 0.44 8.74 23.40
C ALA A 84 1.67 8.24 24.19
N GLY A 85 1.48 7.78 25.42
CA GLY A 85 2.52 7.17 26.27
C GLY A 85 2.82 5.70 25.99
N ASN A 86 2.27 5.15 24.91
CA ASN A 86 2.41 3.76 24.47
C ASN A 86 1.76 2.71 25.40
N ALA A 87 0.86 3.13 26.31
CA ALA A 87 0.06 2.18 27.08
C ALA A 87 -1.04 1.60 26.19
N VAL A 88 -1.02 0.28 26.02
CA VAL A 88 -1.98 -0.48 25.22
C VAL A 88 -3.06 -1.06 26.11
N THR A 89 -4.30 -0.95 25.69
CA THR A 89 -5.49 -1.50 26.36
C THR A 89 -6.26 -2.36 25.38
N ASP A 90 -6.66 -3.55 25.81
CA ASP A 90 -7.59 -4.41 25.07
C ASP A 90 -9.01 -3.85 25.24
N ILE A 91 -9.60 -3.42 24.14
CA ILE A 91 -10.96 -2.87 24.07
C ILE A 91 -11.87 -3.77 23.24
N THR A 92 -11.50 -5.03 23.06
CA THR A 92 -12.27 -6.00 22.27
C THR A 92 -13.70 -6.12 22.81
N PRO A 93 -14.72 -6.00 21.96
CA PRO A 93 -16.11 -6.12 22.39
C PRO A 93 -16.42 -7.48 23.03
N VAL A 94 -17.31 -7.48 24.02
CA VAL A 94 -17.77 -8.72 24.63
C VAL A 94 -18.59 -9.52 23.62
N GLY A 95 -18.20 -10.80 23.40
CA GLY A 95 -18.85 -11.67 22.43
C GLY A 95 -18.39 -11.45 20.98
N PHE A 96 -17.30 -10.71 20.77
CA PHE A 96 -16.69 -10.55 19.45
C PHE A 96 -16.32 -11.91 18.85
N VAL A 97 -16.69 -12.13 17.60
CA VAL A 97 -16.35 -13.35 16.86
C VAL A 97 -15.02 -13.15 16.14
N ALA A 98 -14.00 -13.92 16.55
CA ALA A 98 -12.68 -13.88 15.92
C ALA A 98 -12.76 -14.39 14.48
N GLY A 99 -12.10 -13.66 13.58
CA GLY A 99 -11.98 -14.04 12.18
C GLY A 99 -10.69 -14.77 11.87
N ASN A 100 -10.23 -14.69 10.61
CA ASN A 100 -9.12 -15.44 10.07
C ASN A 100 -7.82 -14.64 10.08
N VAL A 101 -6.72 -15.22 10.58
CA VAL A 101 -5.39 -14.60 10.54
C VAL A 101 -4.85 -14.55 9.12
N ASP A 102 -5.07 -15.61 8.34
CA ASP A 102 -4.68 -15.76 6.95
C ASP A 102 -5.89 -16.08 6.10
N ALA A 103 -5.85 -15.71 4.83
CA ALA A 103 -6.83 -16.19 3.89
C ALA A 103 -6.64 -17.70 3.68
N SER A 104 -7.73 -18.43 3.65
CA SER A 104 -7.75 -19.88 3.46
C SER A 104 -8.69 -20.27 2.34
N ALA A 105 -8.32 -21.33 1.60
CA ALA A 105 -9.21 -21.87 0.60
C ALA A 105 -10.52 -22.35 1.25
N PHE A 106 -11.63 -22.02 0.63
CA PHE A 106 -12.92 -22.50 1.10
C PHE A 106 -12.97 -24.04 0.98
N THR A 107 -13.26 -24.72 2.07
CA THR A 107 -13.37 -26.17 2.14
C THR A 107 -14.79 -26.57 2.50
N GLY A 108 -15.42 -27.42 1.69
CA GLY A 108 -16.76 -27.87 1.94
C GLY A 108 -17.20 -29.05 1.08
N TYR A 109 -18.33 -29.66 1.42
CA TYR A 109 -18.96 -30.67 0.56
C TYR A 109 -19.50 -29.98 -0.70
N GLY A 110 -19.04 -30.43 -1.88
CA GLY A 110 -19.46 -29.86 -3.16
C GLY A 110 -18.60 -28.73 -3.69
N SER A 111 -17.49 -28.38 -3.03
CA SER A 111 -16.58 -27.28 -3.43
C SER A 111 -15.53 -27.68 -4.48
N ALA A 112 -15.51 -28.93 -4.97
CA ALA A 112 -14.60 -29.39 -6.02
C ALA A 112 -15.28 -30.31 -7.02
N PRO A 113 -14.64 -30.60 -8.19
CA PRO A 113 -15.16 -31.53 -9.17
C PRO A 113 -15.52 -32.89 -8.56
N TYR A 114 -16.62 -33.48 -8.99
CA TYR A 114 -17.06 -34.82 -8.58
C TYR A 114 -15.93 -35.82 -8.82
N SER A 115 -15.55 -36.57 -7.77
CA SER A 115 -14.39 -37.49 -7.69
C SER A 115 -13.01 -36.85 -7.48
N GLY A 116 -12.91 -35.60 -7.15
CA GLY A 116 -11.65 -34.86 -6.93
C GLY A 116 -11.07 -34.97 -5.54
N GLY A 117 -11.22 -36.08 -4.80
CA GLY A 117 -10.66 -36.22 -3.46
C GLY A 117 -10.93 -37.58 -2.81
N LEU A 118 -10.42 -37.76 -1.59
CA LEU A 118 -10.68 -38.96 -0.79
C LEU A 118 -12.09 -38.92 -0.19
N TYR A 119 -12.76 -40.07 -0.14
CA TYR A 119 -14.09 -40.19 0.46
C TYR A 119 -14.06 -39.76 1.95
N GLY A 120 -14.96 -38.86 2.31
CA GLY A 120 -15.04 -38.34 3.69
C GLY A 120 -14.13 -37.13 4.01
N VAL A 121 -13.35 -36.66 3.05
CA VAL A 121 -12.54 -35.45 3.19
C VAL A 121 -13.20 -34.32 2.41
N PRO A 122 -13.43 -33.13 3.01
CA PRO A 122 -13.92 -31.96 2.27
C PRO A 122 -12.96 -31.58 1.15
N SER A 123 -13.50 -31.35 -0.04
CA SER A 123 -12.71 -30.86 -1.18
C SER A 123 -12.42 -29.37 -1.00
N GLN A 124 -11.25 -28.94 -1.46
CA GLN A 124 -10.92 -27.51 -1.54
C GLN A 124 -11.54 -26.92 -2.82
N ASP A 125 -12.28 -25.83 -2.69
CA ASP A 125 -12.69 -25.04 -3.85
C ASP A 125 -11.51 -24.20 -4.32
N GLN A 126 -11.06 -24.46 -5.53
CA GLN A 126 -9.90 -23.77 -6.12
C GLN A 126 -10.23 -22.33 -6.58
N GLY A 127 -11.38 -21.79 -6.28
CA GLY A 127 -11.83 -20.47 -6.73
C GLY A 127 -12.34 -19.53 -5.64
N ALA A 128 -12.69 -20.05 -4.47
CA ALA A 128 -13.21 -19.23 -3.37
C ALA A 128 -12.29 -19.30 -2.16
N ASN A 129 -11.74 -18.16 -1.77
CA ASN A 129 -10.94 -18.03 -0.56
C ASN A 129 -11.73 -17.24 0.48
N THR A 130 -11.76 -17.74 1.73
CA THR A 130 -12.17 -16.93 2.88
C THR A 130 -11.05 -15.92 3.14
N PRO A 131 -11.32 -14.61 3.09
CA PRO A 131 -10.28 -13.59 3.23
C PRO A 131 -9.70 -13.56 4.66
N ALA A 132 -8.50 -13.02 4.81
CA ALA A 132 -7.98 -12.63 6.11
C ALA A 132 -8.81 -11.47 6.65
N THR A 133 -9.10 -11.47 7.95
CA THR A 133 -9.93 -10.47 8.61
C THR A 133 -9.23 -9.12 8.68
N THR A 134 -9.94 -8.08 8.28
CA THR A 134 -9.54 -6.69 8.41
C THR A 134 -10.64 -5.88 9.08
N TRP A 135 -10.28 -4.76 9.72
CA TRP A 135 -11.23 -3.85 10.34
C TRP A 135 -11.50 -2.65 9.43
N SER A 136 -12.73 -2.18 9.45
CA SER A 136 -13.09 -0.81 9.11
C SER A 136 -13.10 -0.01 10.40
N LEU A 137 -12.18 0.94 10.58
CA LEU A 137 -12.05 1.80 11.76
C LEU A 137 -12.22 3.25 11.35
N GLU A 138 -13.08 3.99 12.04
CA GLU A 138 -13.39 5.39 11.76
C GLU A 138 -13.69 6.14 13.07
N ASN A 139 -13.57 7.46 13.03
CA ASN A 139 -13.94 8.30 14.15
C ASN A 139 -15.37 8.82 14.04
N TRP A 140 -16.10 8.73 15.13
CA TRP A 140 -17.38 9.37 15.36
C TRP A 140 -17.24 10.46 16.41
N GLY A 141 -16.91 11.68 15.95
CA GLY A 141 -16.43 12.72 16.87
C GLY A 141 -15.12 12.29 17.52
N GLU A 142 -15.11 12.17 18.84
CA GLU A 142 -13.95 11.66 19.58
C GLU A 142 -13.96 10.14 19.80
N TYR A 143 -15.11 9.48 19.57
CA TYR A 143 -15.27 8.04 19.78
C TYR A 143 -14.77 7.24 18.58
N LEU A 144 -14.43 5.99 18.83
CA LEU A 144 -14.01 5.06 17.78
C LEU A 144 -15.16 4.16 17.39
N LEU A 145 -15.44 4.08 16.09
CA LEU A 145 -16.29 3.03 15.51
C LEU A 145 -15.43 1.97 14.84
N GLY A 146 -15.89 0.73 14.88
CA GLY A 146 -15.22 -0.40 14.25
C GLY A 146 -16.19 -1.48 13.78
N CYS A 147 -15.85 -2.11 12.65
CA CYS A 147 -16.59 -3.23 12.08
C CYS A 147 -15.64 -4.22 11.40
N THR A 148 -15.91 -5.51 11.48
CA THR A 148 -15.26 -6.55 10.68
C THR A 148 -16.30 -7.35 9.91
N ALA A 149 -15.92 -7.87 8.74
CA ALA A 149 -16.84 -8.68 7.92
C ALA A 149 -17.18 -10.04 8.56
N ASP A 150 -16.25 -10.61 9.36
CA ASP A 150 -16.46 -11.94 9.97
C ASP A 150 -17.45 -11.91 11.14
N ASP A 151 -17.46 -10.83 11.91
CA ASP A 151 -18.40 -10.64 13.03
C ASP A 151 -19.67 -9.90 12.58
N GLY A 152 -19.55 -9.05 11.57
CA GLY A 152 -20.68 -8.36 10.92
C GLY A 152 -21.39 -7.30 11.77
N LYS A 153 -20.82 -6.90 12.91
CA LYS A 153 -21.40 -5.94 13.84
C LYS A 153 -20.63 -4.62 13.84
N ILE A 154 -21.32 -3.53 14.16
CA ILE A 154 -20.71 -2.21 14.36
C ILE A 154 -20.58 -1.96 15.86
N TYR A 155 -19.37 -1.58 16.28
CA TYR A 155 -19.01 -1.32 17.66
C TYR A 155 -18.59 0.13 17.86
N GLU A 156 -18.89 0.67 19.04
CA GLU A 156 -18.46 1.99 19.50
C GLU A 156 -17.61 1.88 20.77
N TRP A 157 -16.48 2.55 20.80
CA TRP A 157 -15.68 2.72 22.01
C TRP A 157 -15.64 4.18 22.43
N GLN A 158 -16.10 4.45 23.66
CA GLN A 158 -16.27 5.78 24.25
C GLN A 158 -15.06 6.22 25.09
N LEU A 159 -13.84 5.85 24.67
CA LEU A 159 -12.55 6.28 25.23
C LEU A 159 -12.27 5.83 26.69
N ASN A 160 -13.13 5.03 27.29
CA ASN A 160 -12.92 4.51 28.63
C ASN A 160 -12.08 3.23 28.58
N SER A 161 -10.86 3.28 29.08
CA SER A 161 -9.95 2.13 29.11
C SER A 161 -10.39 0.97 30.03
N ALA A 162 -11.34 1.21 30.93
CA ALA A 162 -11.89 0.18 31.80
C ALA A 162 -13.07 -0.59 31.19
N THR A 163 -13.60 -0.12 30.06
CA THR A 163 -14.74 -0.72 29.38
C THR A 163 -14.40 -1.07 27.94
N PRO A 164 -14.71 -2.29 27.46
CA PRO A 164 -14.55 -2.65 26.06
C PRO A 164 -15.48 -1.84 25.16
N ALA A 165 -15.25 -1.89 23.85
CA ALA A 165 -16.17 -1.36 22.88
C ALA A 165 -17.53 -2.08 22.98
N ALA A 166 -18.62 -1.35 22.75
CA ALA A 166 -19.97 -1.86 22.84
C ALA A 166 -20.63 -1.93 21.47
N GLU A 167 -21.47 -2.96 21.25
CA GLU A 167 -22.26 -3.09 20.03
C GLU A 167 -23.29 -1.96 19.92
N LEU A 168 -23.42 -1.37 18.75
CA LEU A 168 -24.53 -0.49 18.41
C LEU A 168 -25.76 -1.35 18.13
N SER A 169 -26.56 -1.60 19.15
CA SER A 169 -27.63 -2.60 19.15
C SER A 169 -28.73 -2.40 18.09
N ASN A 170 -28.89 -1.19 17.58
CA ASN A 170 -29.85 -0.85 16.54
C ASN A 170 -29.22 -0.82 15.13
N ALA A 171 -27.90 -0.95 15.02
CA ALA A 171 -27.24 -1.00 13.75
C ALA A 171 -27.54 -2.30 12.98
N PRO A 172 -27.47 -2.31 11.65
CA PRO A 172 -27.59 -3.54 10.88
C PRO A 172 -26.52 -4.55 11.31
N ILE A 173 -26.86 -5.82 11.23
CA ILE A 173 -25.96 -6.96 11.42
C ILE A 173 -25.48 -7.51 10.07
N ASP A 174 -24.55 -8.46 10.10
CA ASP A 174 -23.96 -9.10 8.90
C ASP A 174 -23.38 -8.08 7.93
N CYS A 175 -22.74 -7.03 8.48
CA CYS A 175 -22.09 -5.99 7.71
C CYS A 175 -20.68 -6.43 7.26
N SER A 176 -20.28 -6.06 6.04
CA SER A 176 -18.90 -6.29 5.54
C SER A 176 -17.93 -5.18 5.91
N GLY A 177 -18.42 -4.03 6.32
CA GLY A 177 -17.61 -2.87 6.70
C GLY A 177 -18.48 -1.64 6.97
N MET A 178 -17.82 -0.55 7.31
CA MET A 178 -18.50 0.71 7.57
C MET A 178 -17.64 1.91 7.18
N MET A 179 -18.24 3.10 7.09
CA MET A 179 -17.56 4.40 7.04
C MET A 179 -18.41 5.47 7.72
N VAL A 180 -17.77 6.57 8.11
CA VAL A 180 -18.44 7.80 8.54
C VAL A 180 -18.37 8.82 7.42
N THR A 181 -19.50 9.40 7.00
CA THR A 181 -19.54 10.42 5.94
C THR A 181 -19.15 11.80 6.47
N GLU A 182 -18.93 12.75 5.55
CA GLU A 182 -18.62 14.15 5.91
C GLU A 182 -19.80 14.82 6.65
N GLU A 183 -21.03 14.47 6.27
CA GLU A 183 -22.26 14.96 6.88
C GLU A 183 -22.60 14.30 8.21
N ARG A 184 -21.75 13.38 8.69
CA ARG A 184 -21.89 12.62 9.93
C ARG A 184 -23.06 11.65 9.93
N PHE A 185 -23.14 10.83 8.89
CA PHE A 185 -23.87 9.57 8.88
C PHE A 185 -22.90 8.40 9.04
N VAL A 186 -23.33 7.30 9.60
CA VAL A 186 -22.58 6.04 9.57
C VAL A 186 -23.16 5.20 8.44
N PHE A 187 -22.33 4.86 7.45
CA PHE A 187 -22.70 3.90 6.41
C PHE A 187 -22.28 2.49 6.84
N ALA A 188 -23.20 1.55 6.74
CA ALA A 188 -22.98 0.12 6.91
C ALA A 188 -23.04 -0.57 5.55
N PHE A 189 -21.97 -1.25 5.16
CA PHE A 189 -21.87 -1.98 3.90
C PHE A 189 -22.21 -3.45 4.08
N GLY A 190 -22.85 -4.05 3.09
CA GLY A 190 -23.25 -5.45 3.16
C GLY A 190 -24.38 -5.72 4.14
N ALA A 191 -25.08 -4.70 4.61
CA ALA A 191 -26.08 -4.75 5.67
C ALA A 191 -27.11 -5.87 5.51
N GLY A 192 -27.28 -6.69 6.55
CA GLY A 192 -28.16 -7.86 6.54
C GLY A 192 -27.67 -9.00 5.63
N GLY A 193 -26.35 -9.08 5.37
CA GLY A 193 -25.74 -10.09 4.51
C GLY A 193 -25.92 -9.85 3.01
N ASN A 194 -26.52 -8.72 2.61
CA ASN A 194 -26.64 -8.37 1.20
C ASN A 194 -25.41 -7.57 0.73
N ALA A 195 -24.51 -8.22 0.00
CA ALA A 195 -23.23 -7.68 -0.44
C ALA A 195 -23.28 -6.34 -1.20
N ARG A 196 -24.45 -5.95 -1.72
CA ARG A 196 -24.69 -4.72 -2.49
C ARG A 196 -25.45 -3.66 -1.72
N LYS A 197 -25.85 -3.96 -0.49
CA LYS A 197 -26.67 -3.07 0.33
C LYS A 197 -25.80 -2.08 1.09
N VAL A 198 -26.17 -0.81 1.00
CA VAL A 198 -25.67 0.28 1.85
C VAL A 198 -26.83 0.71 2.73
N ALA A 199 -26.67 0.66 4.03
CA ALA A 199 -27.60 1.26 4.98
C ALA A 199 -26.89 2.43 5.67
N TRP A 200 -27.64 3.46 6.05
CA TRP A 200 -27.08 4.60 6.77
C TRP A 200 -27.93 4.98 7.97
N SER A 201 -27.24 5.44 9.03
CA SER A 201 -27.86 5.94 10.25
C SER A 201 -28.57 7.27 10.01
N ASP A 202 -29.24 7.79 11.01
CA ASP A 202 -29.68 9.18 11.01
C ASP A 202 -28.48 10.13 11.10
N ARG A 203 -28.66 11.36 10.70
CA ARG A 203 -27.64 12.40 10.75
C ARG A 203 -27.26 12.74 12.18
N GLU A 204 -25.98 12.67 12.50
CA GLU A 204 -25.42 12.89 13.85
C GLU A 204 -25.96 11.94 14.93
N ASP A 205 -26.65 10.87 14.56
CA ASP A 205 -27.14 9.82 15.45
C ASP A 205 -26.79 8.43 14.88
N ASN A 206 -25.83 7.77 15.49
CA ASN A 206 -25.36 6.45 15.08
C ASN A 206 -26.22 5.28 15.64
N ASN A 207 -27.30 5.58 16.37
CA ASN A 207 -28.21 4.58 16.94
C ASN A 207 -29.56 4.47 16.20
N THR A 208 -29.92 5.47 15.38
CA THR A 208 -31.18 5.45 14.61
C THR A 208 -30.90 4.97 13.18
N TRP A 209 -31.41 3.79 12.83
CA TRP A 209 -31.19 3.13 11.55
C TRP A 209 -32.47 2.78 10.79
N THR A 210 -33.62 2.84 11.48
CA THR A 210 -34.92 2.53 10.86
C THR A 210 -35.47 3.77 10.16
N PRO A 211 -35.69 3.74 8.82
CA PRO A 211 -36.26 4.87 8.10
C PRO A 211 -37.62 5.29 8.65
N ALA A 212 -37.78 6.59 8.88
CA ALA A 212 -39.05 7.18 9.34
C ALA A 212 -39.19 8.60 8.76
N ALA A 213 -40.40 9.11 8.75
CA ALA A 213 -40.67 10.47 8.25
C ALA A 213 -39.97 11.59 9.08
N THR A 214 -39.47 11.28 10.25
CA THR A 214 -38.86 12.19 11.22
C THR A 214 -37.34 12.10 11.26
N ASN A 215 -36.72 11.19 10.51
CA ASN A 215 -35.28 11.01 10.44
C ASN A 215 -34.76 10.90 9.00
N GLU A 216 -33.45 10.89 8.82
CA GLU A 216 -32.79 10.76 7.54
C GLU A 216 -32.16 9.37 7.34
N ALA A 217 -32.41 8.40 8.23
CA ALA A 217 -31.94 7.03 8.07
C ALA A 217 -32.53 6.36 6.82
N GLY A 218 -31.77 5.48 6.19
CA GLY A 218 -32.23 4.81 4.99
C GLY A 218 -31.32 3.67 4.54
N ASP A 219 -31.72 3.03 3.46
CA ASP A 219 -30.92 1.99 2.83
C ASP A 219 -31.19 1.91 1.31
N ILE A 220 -30.23 1.35 0.59
CA ILE A 220 -30.33 1.11 -0.86
C ILE A 220 -29.49 -0.09 -1.27
N GLU A 221 -29.91 -0.80 -2.30
CA GLU A 221 -29.07 -1.71 -3.06
C GLU A 221 -28.46 -1.01 -4.26
N ILE A 222 -27.15 -0.85 -4.29
CA ILE A 222 -26.47 -0.27 -5.45
C ILE A 222 -26.47 -1.25 -6.64
N GLN A 223 -26.52 -0.68 -7.84
CA GLN A 223 -26.58 -1.46 -9.08
C GLN A 223 -25.18 -1.95 -9.51
N THR A 224 -24.71 -2.99 -8.85
CA THR A 224 -23.43 -3.66 -9.15
C THR A 224 -23.59 -5.17 -9.22
N ASN A 225 -22.65 -5.84 -9.91
CA ASN A 225 -22.48 -7.29 -9.85
C ASN A 225 -21.42 -7.71 -8.83
N GLY A 226 -20.78 -6.74 -8.19
CA GLY A 226 -19.71 -6.93 -7.23
C GLY A 226 -20.18 -6.92 -5.77
N VAL A 227 -19.20 -7.01 -4.88
CA VAL A 227 -19.33 -6.91 -3.42
C VAL A 227 -18.73 -5.59 -2.96
N ILE A 228 -19.42 -4.85 -2.10
CA ILE A 228 -18.89 -3.61 -1.52
C ILE A 228 -17.74 -3.96 -0.57
N LEU A 229 -16.56 -3.37 -0.81
CA LEU A 229 -15.37 -3.60 -0.01
C LEU A 229 -15.03 -2.41 0.89
N LYS A 230 -15.20 -1.18 0.41
CA LYS A 230 -14.78 0.03 1.14
C LYS A 230 -15.57 1.25 0.72
N GLY A 231 -15.81 2.14 1.67
CA GLY A 231 -16.20 3.52 1.43
C GLY A 231 -15.05 4.47 1.77
N MET A 232 -14.90 5.52 1.00
CA MET A 232 -13.87 6.54 1.16
C MET A 232 -14.47 7.94 1.06
N ARG A 233 -14.10 8.83 1.97
CA ARG A 233 -14.51 10.24 1.88
C ARG A 233 -13.75 10.95 0.76
N THR A 234 -14.48 11.73 -0.03
CA THR A 234 -13.94 12.66 -1.02
C THR A 234 -14.53 14.04 -0.78
N ARG A 235 -14.15 15.03 -1.55
CA ARG A 235 -14.71 16.39 -1.40
C ARG A 235 -16.18 16.42 -1.80
N GLY A 236 -17.07 16.55 -0.82
CA GLY A 236 -18.52 16.67 -1.00
C GLY A 236 -19.23 15.39 -1.45
N GLN A 237 -18.56 14.25 -1.42
CA GLN A 237 -19.11 12.95 -1.80
C GLN A 237 -18.44 11.83 -1.03
N SER A 238 -19.10 10.68 -0.98
CA SER A 238 -18.49 9.42 -0.53
C SER A 238 -18.31 8.49 -1.74
N LEU A 239 -17.10 7.97 -1.93
CA LEU A 239 -16.79 6.98 -2.96
C LEU A 239 -16.95 5.58 -2.36
N ILE A 240 -17.76 4.75 -2.99
CA ILE A 240 -18.00 3.35 -2.60
C ILE A 240 -17.33 2.46 -3.63
N LEU A 241 -16.37 1.67 -3.18
CA LEU A 241 -15.58 0.77 -4.01
C LEU A 241 -16.07 -0.67 -3.82
N THR A 242 -16.35 -1.32 -4.93
CA THR A 242 -16.64 -2.76 -4.97
C THR A 242 -15.44 -3.53 -5.54
N ASP A 243 -15.52 -4.83 -5.58
CA ASP A 243 -14.53 -5.67 -6.26
C ASP A 243 -14.61 -5.60 -7.80
N GLN A 244 -15.58 -4.87 -8.37
CA GLN A 244 -15.84 -4.76 -9.82
C GLN A 244 -15.88 -3.32 -10.33
N ASP A 245 -16.49 -2.41 -9.60
CA ASP A 245 -16.83 -1.05 -10.02
C ASP A 245 -16.72 -0.04 -8.87
N ALA A 246 -16.94 1.24 -9.21
CA ALA A 246 -16.93 2.34 -8.25
C ALA A 246 -18.20 3.16 -8.37
N HIS A 247 -18.76 3.54 -7.23
CA HIS A 247 -19.97 4.35 -7.11
C HIS A 247 -19.70 5.56 -6.22
N THR A 248 -20.41 6.65 -6.47
CA THR A 248 -20.47 7.80 -5.57
C THR A 248 -21.79 7.83 -4.83
N ALA A 249 -21.75 8.24 -3.57
CA ALA A 249 -22.89 8.63 -2.78
C ALA A 249 -22.81 10.13 -2.50
N THR A 250 -23.79 10.89 -2.97
CA THR A 250 -23.84 12.36 -2.82
C THR A 250 -25.04 12.71 -1.94
N TYR A 251 -24.78 13.47 -0.87
CA TYR A 251 -25.84 13.96 0.00
C TYR A 251 -26.68 15.02 -0.73
N SER A 252 -27.97 14.78 -0.82
CA SER A 252 -28.95 15.68 -1.46
C SER A 252 -30.00 16.22 -0.51
N GLY A 253 -30.00 15.74 0.74
CA GLY A 253 -30.98 16.10 1.75
C GLY A 253 -32.36 15.43 1.56
N PRO A 254 -33.25 15.61 2.55
CA PRO A 254 -34.60 15.03 2.48
C PRO A 254 -35.37 15.49 1.22
N PRO A 255 -36.24 14.64 0.63
CA PRO A 255 -36.64 13.32 1.13
C PRO A 255 -35.75 12.14 0.68
N TYR A 256 -34.81 12.35 -0.23
CA TYR A 256 -34.04 11.26 -0.83
C TYR A 256 -32.70 11.00 -0.11
N VAL A 257 -32.23 11.90 0.72
CA VAL A 257 -31.04 11.88 1.56
C VAL A 257 -29.75 11.68 0.75
N TYR A 258 -29.58 10.53 0.08
CA TYR A 258 -28.42 10.24 -0.76
C TYR A 258 -28.80 9.83 -2.18
N GLY A 259 -28.08 10.37 -3.16
CA GLY A 259 -28.08 9.91 -4.55
C GLY A 259 -26.86 9.05 -4.83
N PHE A 260 -27.08 7.89 -5.47
CA PHE A 260 -25.99 6.96 -5.81
C PHE A 260 -25.80 6.90 -7.33
N GLU A 261 -24.55 7.04 -7.78
CA GLU A 261 -24.20 7.01 -9.19
C GLU A 261 -22.97 6.12 -9.41
N ARG A 262 -22.97 5.32 -10.47
CA ARG A 262 -21.80 4.53 -10.85
C ARG A 262 -20.86 5.40 -11.68
N VAL A 263 -19.63 5.58 -11.21
CA VAL A 263 -18.62 6.46 -11.81
C VAL A 263 -17.48 5.72 -12.50
N GLY A 264 -17.38 4.40 -12.32
CA GLY A 264 -16.36 3.58 -12.96
C GLY A 264 -16.79 2.13 -13.10
N THR A 265 -16.35 1.47 -14.17
CA THR A 265 -16.55 0.04 -14.45
C THR A 265 -15.22 -0.64 -14.64
N SER A 266 -15.12 -1.92 -14.27
CA SER A 266 -13.87 -2.71 -14.37
C SER A 266 -12.68 -2.09 -13.61
N CYS A 267 -12.96 -1.35 -12.55
CA CYS A 267 -12.00 -0.66 -11.70
C CYS A 267 -12.04 -1.17 -10.25
N GLY A 268 -12.42 -2.43 -10.07
CA GLY A 268 -12.62 -3.04 -8.76
C GLY A 268 -11.41 -2.98 -7.85
N LEU A 269 -11.66 -2.78 -6.56
CA LEU A 269 -10.66 -2.76 -5.49
C LEU A 269 -10.15 -4.19 -5.22
N ILE A 270 -8.85 -4.36 -4.98
CA ILE A 270 -8.25 -5.67 -4.70
C ILE A 270 -8.51 -6.15 -3.26
N ALA A 271 -8.52 -5.23 -2.29
CA ALA A 271 -8.70 -5.50 -0.86
C ALA A 271 -9.27 -4.26 -0.15
N ALA A 272 -10.03 -4.44 0.92
CA ALA A 272 -10.70 -3.35 1.63
C ALA A 272 -9.78 -2.20 2.06
N ASN A 273 -8.52 -2.48 2.40
CA ASN A 273 -7.56 -1.46 2.83
C ASN A 273 -6.59 -1.02 1.73
N ALA A 274 -6.80 -1.42 0.46
CA ALA A 274 -5.91 -1.09 -0.66
C ALA A 274 -6.23 0.26 -1.33
N ALA A 275 -7.05 1.11 -0.72
CA ALA A 275 -7.39 2.45 -1.18
C ALA A 275 -6.89 3.52 -0.21
N ALA A 276 -6.49 4.66 -0.74
CA ALA A 276 -6.03 5.80 0.03
C ALA A 276 -6.59 7.12 -0.53
N THR A 277 -6.91 8.05 0.36
CA THR A 277 -7.34 9.41 0.01
C THR A 277 -6.13 10.33 -0.05
N ILE A 278 -6.03 11.09 -1.11
CA ILE A 278 -5.06 12.17 -1.31
C ILE A 278 -5.79 13.49 -1.57
N ASP A 279 -5.07 14.61 -1.61
CA ASP A 279 -5.68 15.94 -1.83
C ASP A 279 -6.50 16.02 -3.12
N GLU A 280 -6.10 15.31 -4.16
CA GLU A 280 -6.74 15.32 -5.48
C GLU A 280 -7.92 14.33 -5.60
N GLY A 281 -8.08 13.39 -4.66
CA GLY A 281 -9.12 12.37 -4.72
C GLY A 281 -8.75 11.07 -4.01
N VAL A 282 -9.17 9.94 -4.58
CA VAL A 282 -8.89 8.60 -4.06
C VAL A 282 -8.09 7.81 -5.07
N VAL A 283 -7.09 7.09 -4.61
CA VAL A 283 -6.27 6.20 -5.43
C VAL A 283 -6.30 4.80 -4.83
N TRP A 284 -6.40 3.76 -5.65
CA TRP A 284 -6.45 2.38 -5.17
C TRP A 284 -5.77 1.38 -6.10
N MET A 285 -5.41 0.26 -5.52
CA MET A 285 -4.91 -0.90 -6.24
C MET A 285 -6.08 -1.80 -6.62
N GLY A 286 -6.23 -2.05 -7.91
CA GLY A 286 -7.20 -3.00 -8.46
C GLY A 286 -6.58 -4.39 -8.63
N GLN A 287 -7.31 -5.27 -9.35
CA GLN A 287 -6.89 -6.66 -9.56
C GLN A 287 -5.65 -6.81 -10.46
N ARG A 288 -5.43 -5.86 -11.39
CA ARG A 288 -4.32 -5.88 -12.38
C ARG A 288 -3.80 -4.50 -12.76
N SER A 289 -4.38 -3.44 -12.20
CA SER A 289 -4.07 -2.04 -12.51
C SER A 289 -4.25 -1.20 -11.27
N PHE A 290 -3.81 0.03 -11.35
CA PHE A 290 -4.08 1.06 -10.35
C PHE A 290 -5.06 2.06 -10.93
N PHE A 291 -5.90 2.62 -10.08
CA PHE A 291 -6.95 3.55 -10.47
C PHE A 291 -6.92 4.79 -9.60
N SER A 292 -7.44 5.89 -10.14
CA SER A 292 -7.66 7.12 -9.42
C SER A 292 -9.06 7.65 -9.69
N TYR A 293 -9.67 8.24 -8.67
CA TYR A 293 -10.90 8.99 -8.78
C TYR A 293 -10.64 10.44 -8.44
N SER A 294 -10.92 11.33 -9.38
CA SER A 294 -10.78 12.77 -9.23
C SER A 294 -11.85 13.48 -10.07
N GLY A 295 -12.58 14.39 -9.44
CA GLY A 295 -13.51 15.26 -10.15
C GLY A 295 -14.70 14.57 -10.84
N GLY A 296 -15.15 13.41 -10.37
CA GLY A 296 -16.38 12.74 -10.85
C GLY A 296 -16.14 11.58 -11.83
N ALA A 297 -14.90 11.23 -12.15
CA ALA A 297 -14.58 10.12 -13.02
C ALA A 297 -13.43 9.28 -12.48
N VAL A 298 -13.50 7.97 -12.77
CA VAL A 298 -12.41 7.02 -12.53
C VAL A 298 -11.50 7.00 -13.76
N ALA A 299 -10.20 7.06 -13.54
CA ALA A 299 -9.18 6.92 -14.56
C ALA A 299 -8.18 5.82 -14.18
N ASP A 300 -7.68 5.11 -15.20
CA ASP A 300 -6.52 4.24 -15.04
C ASP A 300 -5.30 5.08 -14.66
N LEU A 301 -4.54 4.60 -13.69
CA LEU A 301 -3.26 5.17 -13.31
C LEU A 301 -2.15 4.32 -13.96
N PRO A 302 -1.49 4.83 -15.03
CA PRO A 302 -0.46 4.08 -15.72
C PRO A 302 0.67 3.68 -14.77
N CYS A 303 1.01 2.39 -14.75
CA CYS A 303 2.01 1.85 -13.85
C CYS A 303 3.14 1.18 -14.63
N GLU A 304 4.36 1.69 -14.47
CA GLU A 304 5.57 1.20 -15.15
C GLU A 304 6.17 -0.06 -14.49
N VAL A 305 5.57 -0.52 -13.38
CA VAL A 305 6.02 -1.70 -12.63
C VAL A 305 4.89 -2.73 -12.41
N SER A 306 3.75 -2.57 -13.08
CA SER A 306 2.56 -3.40 -12.89
C SER A 306 2.82 -4.88 -13.15
N ASP A 307 3.50 -5.23 -14.25
CA ASP A 307 3.81 -6.63 -14.59
C ASP A 307 4.58 -7.33 -13.46
N TYR A 308 5.55 -6.62 -12.87
CA TYR A 308 6.32 -7.15 -11.76
C TYR A 308 5.47 -7.36 -10.52
N VAL A 309 4.71 -6.34 -10.10
CA VAL A 309 3.91 -6.37 -8.88
C VAL A 309 2.86 -7.48 -8.93
N PHE A 310 2.06 -7.53 -10.01
CA PHE A 310 0.97 -8.48 -10.12
C PHE A 310 1.41 -9.91 -10.45
N SER A 311 2.62 -10.11 -11.03
CA SER A 311 3.19 -11.44 -11.22
C SER A 311 3.86 -12.00 -9.97
N ASP A 312 4.36 -11.13 -9.08
CA ASP A 312 5.03 -11.49 -7.83
C ASP A 312 4.05 -11.70 -6.67
N MET A 313 2.84 -11.14 -6.77
CA MET A 313 1.86 -11.13 -5.69
C MET A 313 1.30 -12.51 -5.36
N ASN A 314 1.24 -12.84 -4.07
CA ASN A 314 0.47 -13.98 -3.57
C ASN A 314 -1.04 -13.67 -3.61
N ASN A 315 -1.71 -14.12 -4.67
CA ASN A 315 -3.13 -13.85 -4.89
C ASN A 315 -4.04 -14.49 -3.83
N ASP A 316 -3.60 -15.56 -3.16
CA ASP A 316 -4.39 -16.20 -2.10
C ASP A 316 -4.48 -15.28 -0.86
N GLN A 317 -3.45 -14.48 -0.62
CA GLN A 317 -3.38 -13.55 0.51
C GLN A 317 -3.67 -12.09 0.13
N LYS A 318 -4.24 -11.83 -1.04
CA LYS A 318 -4.50 -10.47 -1.56
C LYS A 318 -5.36 -9.60 -0.64
N SER A 319 -6.20 -10.19 0.22
CA SER A 319 -7.02 -9.46 1.21
C SER A 319 -6.20 -8.65 2.22
N LYS A 320 -4.92 -8.97 2.37
CA LYS A 320 -3.97 -8.27 3.27
C LYS A 320 -3.34 -7.03 2.65
N VAL A 321 -3.52 -6.82 1.34
CA VAL A 321 -3.00 -5.62 0.67
C VAL A 321 -3.60 -4.38 1.30
N HIS A 322 -2.72 -3.44 1.64
CA HIS A 322 -3.14 -2.17 2.24
C HIS A 322 -2.33 -1.01 1.70
N ALA A 323 -2.95 0.15 1.68
CA ALA A 323 -2.37 1.41 1.23
C ALA A 323 -2.06 2.32 2.42
N VAL A 324 -0.93 3.00 2.36
CA VAL A 324 -0.54 4.03 3.33
C VAL A 324 -0.06 5.26 2.56
N VAL A 325 -0.53 6.42 2.95
CA VAL A 325 -0.09 7.70 2.39
C VAL A 325 1.11 8.22 3.18
N ASN A 326 2.05 8.85 2.49
CA ASN A 326 3.14 9.62 3.04
C ASN A 326 3.10 11.04 2.46
N ASN A 327 2.24 11.89 3.01
CA ASN A 327 2.01 13.24 2.53
C ASN A 327 3.26 14.13 2.57
N GLN A 328 4.28 13.75 3.35
CA GLN A 328 5.51 14.52 3.41
C GLN A 328 6.26 14.55 2.07
N PHE A 329 6.16 13.48 1.31
CA PHE A 329 6.84 13.32 0.02
C PHE A 329 5.85 13.19 -1.15
N GLY A 330 4.54 13.21 -0.90
CA GLY A 330 3.55 13.03 -1.95
C GLY A 330 3.49 11.59 -2.47
N GLU A 331 3.63 10.62 -1.58
CA GLU A 331 3.70 9.20 -1.94
C GLU A 331 2.52 8.42 -1.40
N ILE A 332 2.09 7.40 -2.17
CA ILE A 332 1.19 6.34 -1.72
C ILE A 332 1.97 5.04 -1.79
N TRP A 333 1.97 4.28 -0.70
CA TRP A 333 2.62 2.99 -0.58
C TRP A 333 1.58 1.89 -0.46
N TRP A 334 1.59 0.91 -1.37
CA TRP A 334 0.81 -0.33 -1.24
C TRP A 334 1.74 -1.44 -0.80
N PHE A 335 1.44 -2.03 0.34
CA PHE A 335 2.14 -3.22 0.82
C PHE A 335 1.38 -4.45 0.38
N TYR A 336 2.09 -5.45 -0.11
CA TYR A 336 1.50 -6.69 -0.61
C TYR A 336 2.36 -7.91 -0.24
N PRO A 337 1.75 -9.11 -0.10
CA PRO A 337 2.49 -10.35 0.10
C PRO A 337 3.08 -10.81 -1.23
N SER A 338 4.39 -11.12 -1.26
CA SER A 338 5.03 -11.76 -2.42
C SER A 338 4.59 -13.22 -2.58
N GLY A 339 4.85 -13.82 -3.74
CA GLY A 339 4.45 -15.20 -4.03
C GLY A 339 5.01 -16.26 -3.06
N SER A 340 6.04 -15.92 -2.30
CA SER A 340 6.66 -16.80 -1.29
C SER A 340 6.25 -16.45 0.15
N SER A 341 5.42 -15.43 0.35
CA SER A 341 5.05 -14.91 1.68
C SER A 341 3.54 -14.99 1.92
N THR A 342 3.16 -15.24 3.17
CA THR A 342 1.78 -15.09 3.63
C THR A 342 1.52 -13.69 4.21
N GLU A 343 2.56 -12.93 4.57
CA GLU A 343 2.46 -11.57 5.09
C GLU A 343 2.98 -10.55 4.07
N CYS A 344 2.56 -9.29 4.20
CA CYS A 344 3.04 -8.21 3.36
C CYS A 344 4.53 -7.98 3.61
N ASP A 345 5.37 -8.33 2.67
CA ASP A 345 6.83 -8.25 2.71
C ASP A 345 7.41 -7.35 1.62
N ARG A 346 6.59 -6.91 0.67
CA ARG A 346 6.96 -6.03 -0.42
C ARG A 346 6.08 -4.80 -0.50
N TYR A 347 6.59 -3.79 -1.16
CA TYR A 347 5.83 -2.59 -1.45
C TYR A 347 5.97 -2.15 -2.91
N VAL A 348 4.94 -1.47 -3.37
CA VAL A 348 4.97 -0.60 -4.54
C VAL A 348 4.52 0.78 -4.09
N ALA A 349 5.28 1.81 -4.44
CA ALA A 349 4.95 3.19 -4.09
C ALA A 349 4.83 4.05 -5.35
N PHE A 350 3.93 4.99 -5.31
CA PHE A 350 3.67 5.97 -6.35
C PHE A 350 3.84 7.38 -5.78
N ASP A 351 4.79 8.13 -6.33
CA ASP A 351 4.90 9.56 -6.09
C ASP A 351 3.92 10.28 -7.02
N TYR A 352 2.85 10.86 -6.44
CA TYR A 352 1.82 11.51 -7.22
C TYR A 352 2.18 12.95 -7.66
N ASN A 353 3.26 13.53 -7.13
CA ASN A 353 3.79 14.81 -7.56
C ASN A 353 4.67 14.65 -8.81
N GLU A 354 5.64 13.74 -8.73
CA GLU A 354 6.58 13.46 -9.83
C GLU A 354 6.07 12.38 -10.80
N LYS A 355 4.98 11.69 -10.46
CA LYS A 355 4.33 10.61 -11.23
C LYS A 355 5.27 9.47 -11.57
N VAL A 356 6.06 9.06 -10.59
CA VAL A 356 7.03 7.96 -10.71
C VAL A 356 6.69 6.80 -9.78
N TRP A 357 7.08 5.60 -10.20
CA TRP A 357 6.84 4.38 -9.46
C TRP A 357 8.14 3.86 -8.83
N MET A 358 8.00 3.27 -7.65
CA MET A 358 9.08 2.65 -6.88
C MET A 358 8.61 1.32 -6.32
N THR A 359 9.51 0.34 -6.26
CA THR A 359 9.25 -0.95 -5.60
C THR A 359 10.37 -1.27 -4.64
N GLY A 360 10.11 -2.14 -3.68
CA GLY A 360 11.13 -2.63 -2.76
C GLY A 360 10.57 -3.63 -1.74
N GLU A 361 11.39 -3.91 -0.75
CA GLU A 361 11.14 -4.93 0.26
C GLU A 361 11.14 -4.29 1.65
N ILE A 362 10.02 -4.35 2.33
CA ILE A 362 9.86 -4.00 3.74
C ILE A 362 8.58 -4.65 4.26
N SER A 363 8.67 -5.34 5.40
CA SER A 363 7.51 -5.99 5.99
C SER A 363 6.72 -5.01 6.84
N ARG A 364 5.50 -4.67 6.39
CA ARG A 364 4.53 -3.85 7.14
C ARG A 364 3.14 -4.41 6.92
N THR A 365 2.33 -4.41 7.96
CA THR A 365 0.99 -5.01 7.95
C THR A 365 -0.13 -3.99 8.09
N ALA A 366 0.18 -2.81 8.61
CA ALA A 366 -0.70 -1.65 8.64
C ALA A 366 0.10 -0.37 8.82
N GLY A 367 -0.47 0.76 8.48
CA GLY A 367 0.17 2.06 8.68
C GLY A 367 -0.80 3.22 8.66
N VAL A 368 -0.40 4.30 9.29
CA VAL A 368 -1.09 5.60 9.30
C VAL A 368 -0.08 6.70 9.03
N ASP A 369 -0.50 7.69 8.24
CA ASP A 369 0.32 8.86 7.92
C ASP A 369 0.51 9.78 9.13
N ARG A 370 1.42 10.74 8.98
CA ARG A 370 1.56 11.84 9.93
C ARG A 370 0.27 12.66 10.03
N GLY A 371 0.01 13.19 11.18
CA GLY A 371 -1.18 14.00 11.44
C GLY A 371 -1.19 14.36 12.91
N VAL A 372 -1.97 13.64 13.68
CA VAL A 372 -1.98 13.72 15.15
C VAL A 372 -0.60 13.42 15.74
N PHE A 373 0.12 12.47 15.16
CA PHE A 373 1.52 12.21 15.46
C PHE A 373 2.42 12.84 14.39
N ARG A 374 3.60 13.28 14.83
CA ARG A 374 4.54 14.01 13.97
C ARG A 374 5.07 13.16 12.80
N GLN A 375 5.24 11.88 13.05
CA GLN A 375 5.81 10.93 12.08
C GLN A 375 4.76 9.91 11.65
N PRO A 376 4.80 9.41 10.42
CA PRO A 376 4.00 8.26 10.03
C PRO A 376 4.31 7.07 10.94
N MET A 377 3.31 6.28 11.28
CA MET A 377 3.47 5.10 12.11
C MET A 377 3.05 3.86 11.33
N TRP A 378 4.00 2.93 11.17
CA TRP A 378 3.77 1.66 10.50
C TRP A 378 4.12 0.52 11.45
N ILE A 379 3.36 -0.56 11.37
CA ILE A 379 3.54 -1.73 12.22
C ILE A 379 4.03 -2.92 11.40
N ALA A 380 4.95 -3.70 11.97
CA ALA A 380 5.48 -4.91 11.35
C ALA A 380 4.71 -6.16 11.81
N PRO A 381 4.86 -7.30 11.13
CA PRO A 381 4.15 -8.54 11.47
C PRO A 381 4.40 -9.04 12.90
N ASP A 382 5.54 -8.68 13.49
CA ASP A 382 5.94 -9.02 14.86
C ASP A 382 5.32 -8.11 15.95
N GLY A 383 4.43 -7.17 15.55
CA GLY A 383 3.78 -6.23 16.46
C GLY A 383 4.64 -5.03 16.84
N ILE A 384 5.83 -4.87 16.27
CA ILE A 384 6.67 -3.70 16.54
C ILE A 384 6.13 -2.50 15.75
N LEU A 385 5.83 -1.43 16.48
CA LEU A 385 5.41 -0.15 15.91
C LEU A 385 6.63 0.73 15.61
N TYR A 386 6.75 1.17 14.36
CA TYR A 386 7.82 2.02 13.89
C TYR A 386 7.32 3.42 13.54
N GLU A 387 8.05 4.43 13.99
CA GLU A 387 7.96 5.78 13.42
C GLU A 387 8.82 5.81 12.16
N GLN A 388 8.23 6.17 11.04
CA GLN A 388 8.87 6.24 9.73
C GLN A 388 9.48 7.63 9.48
N GLU A 389 10.28 7.73 8.45
CA GLU A 389 10.93 8.98 8.00
C GLU A 389 11.82 9.61 9.10
N ILE A 390 12.55 8.77 9.83
CA ILE A 390 13.47 9.19 10.90
C ILE A 390 14.87 8.60 10.67
N GLY A 391 15.84 9.48 10.45
CA GLY A 391 17.23 9.07 10.23
C GLY A 391 17.38 8.19 8.98
N PHE A 392 18.44 7.37 8.95
CA PHE A 392 18.77 6.52 7.80
C PHE A 392 19.23 5.12 8.24
N ASN A 393 18.60 4.59 9.28
CA ASN A 393 18.84 3.23 9.74
C ASN A 393 17.81 2.28 9.14
N TYR A 394 18.28 1.26 8.42
CA TYR A 394 17.45 0.27 7.71
C TYR A 394 17.62 -1.14 8.25
N GLY A 395 18.20 -1.30 9.45
CA GLY A 395 18.54 -2.60 10.00
C GLY A 395 19.63 -3.29 9.16
N THR A 396 19.28 -4.42 8.57
CA THR A 396 20.21 -5.21 7.71
C THR A 396 20.07 -4.89 6.23
N GLN A 397 19.15 -4.00 5.85
CA GLN A 397 18.90 -3.67 4.46
C GLN A 397 19.79 -2.50 4.00
N THR A 398 20.11 -2.47 2.71
CA THR A 398 20.89 -1.40 2.08
C THR A 398 20.07 -0.76 0.98
N PRO A 399 19.84 0.57 1.01
CA PRO A 399 19.19 1.27 -0.08
C PRO A 399 20.01 1.16 -1.36
N PHE A 400 19.34 0.84 -2.47
CA PHE A 400 19.99 0.78 -3.78
C PHE A 400 19.02 1.05 -4.93
N ALA A 401 19.59 1.43 -6.08
CA ALA A 401 18.92 1.40 -7.37
C ALA A 401 19.84 0.79 -8.43
N GLU A 402 19.29 -0.06 -9.29
CA GLU A 402 20.00 -0.72 -10.38
C GLU A 402 19.31 -0.44 -11.71
N THR A 403 20.11 -0.06 -12.72
CA THR A 403 19.56 0.23 -14.04
C THR A 403 19.25 -1.06 -14.81
N GLY A 404 18.36 -0.97 -15.77
CA GLY A 404 18.33 -1.87 -16.90
C GLY A 404 19.60 -1.74 -17.75
N PRO A 405 19.71 -2.50 -18.85
CA PRO A 405 20.87 -2.42 -19.73
C PRO A 405 21.06 -1.01 -20.31
N ILE A 406 22.27 -0.49 -20.28
CA ILE A 406 22.65 0.77 -20.91
C ILE A 406 23.67 0.46 -22.00
N ALA A 407 23.39 0.90 -23.23
CA ALA A 407 24.39 0.85 -24.31
C ALA A 407 25.39 2.01 -24.14
N ILE A 408 26.66 1.71 -23.93
CA ILE A 408 27.69 2.72 -23.68
C ILE A 408 28.17 3.37 -24.96
N GLY A 409 28.05 2.68 -26.10
CA GLY A 409 28.53 3.14 -27.41
C GLY A 409 27.38 3.25 -28.44
N VAL A 410 27.77 3.78 -29.61
CA VAL A 410 26.85 3.83 -30.75
C VAL A 410 26.79 2.46 -31.43
N GLY A 411 25.60 1.83 -31.41
CA GLY A 411 25.41 0.53 -32.04
C GLY A 411 26.15 -0.60 -31.32
N GLU A 412 26.77 -1.50 -32.07
CA GLU A 412 27.41 -2.72 -31.55
C GLU A 412 28.90 -2.53 -31.12
N GLN A 413 29.34 -1.31 -30.87
CA GLN A 413 30.72 -1.06 -30.47
C GLN A 413 31.01 -1.51 -29.05
N VAL A 414 32.14 -2.14 -28.86
CA VAL A 414 32.69 -2.42 -27.53
C VAL A 414 33.35 -1.15 -27.01
N MET A 415 33.02 -0.79 -25.76
CA MET A 415 33.59 0.39 -25.09
C MET A 415 34.47 -0.05 -23.94
N SER A 416 35.59 0.66 -23.76
CA SER A 416 36.46 0.55 -22.60
C SER A 416 36.26 1.77 -21.71
N VAL A 417 35.79 1.54 -20.48
CA VAL A 417 35.54 2.57 -19.47
C VAL A 417 36.75 2.67 -18.56
N ARG A 418 37.24 3.90 -18.31
CA ARG A 418 38.44 4.18 -17.54
C ARG A 418 38.20 4.96 -16.26
N GLY A 419 37.11 5.69 -16.19
CA GLY A 419 36.81 6.51 -15.05
C GLY A 419 35.35 6.96 -15.05
N MET A 420 34.93 7.49 -13.93
CA MET A 420 33.61 8.10 -13.73
C MET A 420 33.78 9.42 -12.98
N ILE A 421 33.01 10.41 -13.37
CA ILE A 421 32.80 11.62 -12.59
C ILE A 421 31.41 11.50 -12.00
N PRO A 422 31.27 11.16 -10.70
CA PRO A 422 30.00 11.05 -10.05
C PRO A 422 29.42 12.43 -9.73
N ASP A 423 28.11 12.55 -9.84
CA ASP A 423 27.33 13.63 -9.27
C ASP A 423 26.67 13.09 -8.01
N GLU A 424 27.41 13.09 -6.90
CA GLU A 424 27.01 12.55 -5.62
C GLU A 424 27.34 13.57 -4.52
N LYS A 425 26.33 13.89 -3.69
CA LYS A 425 26.39 15.00 -2.73
C LYS A 425 27.39 14.77 -1.59
N THR A 426 27.45 13.54 -1.06
CA THR A 426 28.23 13.22 0.15
C THR A 426 29.70 12.86 -0.13
N LEU A 427 30.02 12.51 -1.37
CA LEU A 427 31.36 12.16 -1.85
C LEU A 427 32.03 11.04 -1.03
N GLY A 428 31.43 9.86 -1.03
CA GLY A 428 32.02 8.68 -0.42
C GLY A 428 31.04 7.75 0.28
N ASP A 429 29.84 8.20 0.54
CA ASP A 429 28.80 7.39 1.21
C ASP A 429 28.12 6.41 0.24
N VAL A 430 28.31 6.60 -1.04
CA VAL A 430 27.68 5.79 -2.09
C VAL A 430 28.73 5.01 -2.88
N SER A 431 28.41 3.79 -3.21
CA SER A 431 29.20 2.93 -4.08
C SER A 431 28.49 2.64 -5.39
N ALA A 432 29.26 2.49 -6.45
CA ALA A 432 28.79 2.04 -7.76
C ALA A 432 29.34 0.65 -8.10
N THR A 433 28.47 -0.25 -8.52
CA THR A 433 28.84 -1.55 -9.08
C THR A 433 28.38 -1.61 -10.53
N PHE A 434 29.25 -2.08 -11.42
CA PHE A 434 28.93 -2.23 -12.83
C PHE A 434 28.90 -3.71 -13.21
N LYS A 435 27.84 -4.11 -13.90
CA LYS A 435 27.73 -5.42 -14.54
C LYS A 435 27.84 -5.21 -16.03
N THR A 436 28.77 -5.89 -16.70
CA THR A 436 28.99 -5.73 -18.13
C THR A 436 28.67 -7.01 -18.88
N ARG A 437 28.14 -6.86 -20.08
CA ARG A 437 27.91 -7.98 -21.00
C ARG A 437 28.15 -7.57 -22.45
N PHE A 438 28.43 -8.55 -23.29
CA PHE A 438 28.65 -8.36 -24.73
C PHE A 438 27.42 -8.63 -25.58
N TYR A 439 26.50 -9.46 -25.08
CA TYR A 439 25.25 -9.85 -25.76
C TYR A 439 24.07 -9.74 -24.80
N PRO A 440 22.86 -9.51 -25.26
CA PRO A 440 21.67 -9.33 -24.43
C PRO A 440 21.40 -10.46 -23.43
N THR A 441 21.73 -11.70 -23.79
CA THR A 441 21.54 -12.88 -22.93
C THR A 441 22.85 -13.49 -22.45
N GLY A 442 23.98 -12.77 -22.64
CA GLY A 442 25.31 -13.22 -22.26
C GLY A 442 25.54 -13.17 -20.76
N ALA A 443 26.53 -13.94 -20.31
CA ALA A 443 26.97 -13.87 -18.91
C ALA A 443 27.44 -12.46 -18.53
N GLU A 444 27.06 -12.01 -17.35
CA GLU A 444 27.48 -10.73 -16.79
C GLU A 444 28.79 -10.87 -16.03
N SER A 445 29.68 -9.89 -16.21
CA SER A 445 30.89 -9.71 -15.42
C SER A 445 30.71 -8.54 -14.46
N ASN A 446 30.98 -8.76 -13.17
CA ASN A 446 30.80 -7.75 -12.12
C ASN A 446 32.10 -7.00 -11.86
N TYR A 447 32.01 -5.68 -11.71
CA TYR A 447 33.10 -4.77 -11.40
C TYR A 447 32.69 -3.83 -10.25
N GLY A 448 33.54 -3.72 -9.25
CA GLY A 448 33.27 -2.93 -8.04
C GLY A 448 33.00 -3.81 -6.81
N PRO A 449 32.42 -3.26 -5.71
CA PRO A 449 31.95 -1.87 -5.59
C PRO A 449 33.06 -0.83 -5.63
N TYR A 450 32.76 0.28 -6.27
CA TYR A 450 33.67 1.45 -6.29
C TYR A 450 33.06 2.57 -5.47
N THR A 451 33.74 3.01 -4.43
CA THR A 451 33.33 4.19 -3.67
C THR A 451 33.36 5.42 -4.58
N MET A 452 32.27 6.17 -4.61
CA MET A 452 32.16 7.36 -5.43
C MET A 452 33.05 8.48 -4.88
N SER A 453 34.12 8.74 -5.57
CA SER A 453 35.05 9.86 -5.34
C SER A 453 35.21 10.65 -6.63
N ASN A 454 35.67 11.87 -6.57
CA ASN A 454 35.78 12.70 -7.76
C ASN A 454 37.27 12.92 -8.15
N PRO A 455 37.77 12.30 -9.24
CA PRO A 455 37.17 11.27 -10.08
C PRO A 455 37.22 9.85 -9.47
N THR A 456 36.30 8.96 -9.87
CA THR A 456 36.37 7.54 -9.53
C THR A 456 37.09 6.77 -10.63
N SER A 457 38.21 6.07 -10.31
CA SER A 457 38.92 5.24 -11.26
C SER A 457 38.17 3.91 -11.48
N LEU A 458 37.84 3.63 -12.75
CA LEU A 458 37.17 2.41 -13.17
C LEU A 458 37.99 1.73 -14.26
N ARG A 459 37.86 0.39 -14.38
CA ARG A 459 38.43 -0.32 -15.55
C ARG A 459 37.52 -1.51 -15.89
N PHE A 460 36.74 -1.37 -16.94
CA PHE A 460 36.00 -2.47 -17.52
C PHE A 460 35.74 -2.26 -19.02
N THR A 461 35.33 -3.35 -19.66
CA THR A 461 35.02 -3.34 -21.10
C THR A 461 33.72 -4.08 -21.32
N GLY A 462 32.84 -3.56 -22.17
CA GLY A 462 31.57 -4.16 -22.51
C GLY A 462 30.83 -3.40 -23.60
N ARG A 463 29.76 -3.99 -24.13
CA ARG A 463 28.84 -3.29 -25.04
C ARG A 463 27.67 -2.68 -24.24
N GLN A 464 27.23 -3.40 -23.25
CA GLN A 464 26.15 -3.00 -22.36
C GLN A 464 26.64 -3.05 -20.91
N ILE A 465 26.18 -2.10 -20.13
CA ILE A 465 26.41 -2.06 -18.69
C ILE A 465 25.05 -2.01 -17.96
N ARG A 466 25.02 -2.57 -16.77
CA ARG A 466 24.04 -2.23 -15.74
C ARG A 466 24.80 -1.58 -14.61
N MET A 467 24.28 -0.51 -14.09
CA MET A 467 24.87 0.21 -12.97
C MET A 467 23.98 0.08 -11.75
N ARG A 468 24.57 -0.40 -10.67
CA ARG A 468 23.93 -0.40 -9.36
C ARG A 468 24.58 0.65 -8.48
N VAL A 469 23.78 1.52 -7.95
CA VAL A 469 24.14 2.53 -6.95
C VAL A 469 23.61 2.05 -5.62
N SER A 470 24.44 2.00 -4.59
CA SER A 470 24.05 1.60 -3.24
C SER A 470 24.76 2.44 -2.18
N GLY A 471 24.03 2.83 -1.15
CA GLY A 471 24.59 3.55 -0.01
C GLY A 471 24.33 2.76 1.26
N ASP A 472 25.38 2.38 1.97
CA ASP A 472 25.36 1.64 3.22
C ASP A 472 25.58 2.52 4.45
N SER A 473 25.95 3.78 4.23
CA SER A 473 26.08 4.78 5.28
C SER A 473 24.73 5.31 5.72
N GLN A 474 24.61 5.62 7.00
CA GLN A 474 23.40 6.22 7.58
C GLN A 474 23.34 7.73 7.28
N SER A 475 23.33 8.10 5.98
CA SER A 475 23.36 9.47 5.51
C SER A 475 22.30 9.76 4.45
N ASP A 476 21.93 11.04 4.29
CA ASP A 476 21.08 11.54 3.20
C ASP A 476 21.92 11.74 1.94
N TRP A 477 22.35 10.63 1.34
CA TRP A 477 23.07 10.70 0.08
C TRP A 477 22.11 11.04 -1.09
N ARG A 478 22.64 11.70 -2.09
CA ARG A 478 21.90 12.07 -3.31
C ARG A 478 22.76 11.86 -4.52
N VAL A 479 22.19 11.23 -5.53
CA VAL A 479 22.87 10.92 -6.78
C VAL A 479 22.09 11.53 -7.94
N GLY A 480 22.80 12.35 -8.71
CA GLY A 480 22.32 12.98 -9.94
C GLY A 480 22.89 12.30 -11.20
N ILE A 481 23.33 13.11 -12.17
CA ILE A 481 23.79 12.64 -13.46
C ILE A 481 25.28 12.28 -13.40
N MET A 482 25.60 11.02 -13.53
CA MET A 482 26.98 10.52 -13.61
C MET A 482 27.51 10.61 -15.03
N ARG A 483 28.83 10.76 -15.16
CA ARG A 483 29.54 10.83 -16.46
C ARG A 483 30.64 9.78 -16.51
N LEU A 484 30.65 8.98 -17.57
CA LEU A 484 31.68 7.96 -17.81
C LEU A 484 32.73 8.45 -18.77
N ASP A 485 34.00 8.25 -18.42
CA ASP A 485 35.12 8.35 -19.35
C ASP A 485 35.24 7.02 -20.10
N ALA A 486 34.74 6.99 -21.32
CA ALA A 486 34.72 5.79 -22.15
C ALA A 486 35.35 6.02 -23.52
N VAL A 487 36.07 5.01 -23.98
CA VAL A 487 36.74 4.99 -25.27
C VAL A 487 36.21 3.86 -26.12
N ALA A 488 35.93 4.13 -27.38
CA ALA A 488 35.55 3.11 -28.33
C ALA A 488 36.66 2.08 -28.52
N GLY A 489 36.36 0.81 -28.33
CA GLY A 489 37.20 -0.33 -28.67
C GLY A 489 36.88 -0.86 -30.07
N GLY A 490 37.56 -1.93 -30.48
CA GLY A 490 37.28 -2.58 -31.75
C GLY A 490 35.91 -3.26 -31.81
N ARG A 491 35.41 -3.50 -33.02
CA ARG A 491 34.28 -4.43 -33.24
C ARG A 491 34.79 -5.85 -32.97
N ARG A 492 34.21 -6.54 -32.03
CA ARG A 492 34.35 -8.00 -31.86
C ARG A 492 32.97 -8.62 -31.69
#